data_8177c36e2bcd0da87fb4c45d0b67aa3e
#
_entry.id   8177c36e2bcd0da87fb4c45d0b67aa3e
#
_cell.length_a   1.000
_cell.length_b   1.000
_cell.length_c   1.000
_cell.angle_alpha   90.00
_cell.angle_beta   90.00
_cell.angle_gamma   90.00
#
_symmetry.space_group_name_H-M   'P 1'
#
loop_
_entity.id
_entity.type
_entity.pdbx_description
1 polymer ?
#
loop_
_entity_poly.entity_id
_entity_poly.type
_entity_poly.pdbx_seq_one_letter_code
_entity_poly.pdbx_strand_id
1 'polypeptide(L)'
;MIANKYDLISKIGAGAFGAIYKGQNIRTGEPVAIKVEPLKHETNLLKNEARIYQYLKGGTGIPQVKWFGVDDTNNYMVINLLGESLQHNINTYGTFSLLNAIAIGVQMIERIQYVHECGLIHRDVKPDNFLFGLNEQRDRLYIIDFGFCKKCNNPQTTTPTTTPTTAPPKKMTSILGTPNYISISVHDYIEPNKHDDLESILYTIMYLYYGRLPWDTPGITNTEIRNMKQVLLYGAGTATTIPKIFTQFAYILSTYREKSNEPNYKSLLELLNMFTNAK
;
A
#
# COMPACT_ATOMS: atom_id res chain seq x y z
N MET A 1 -6.36 -28.39 -11.04
CA MET A 1 -7.25 -28.39 -9.86
C MET A 1 -6.38 -28.38 -8.61
N ILE A 2 -6.66 -27.49 -7.66
CA ILE A 2 -5.88 -27.33 -6.43
C ILE A 2 -6.71 -27.84 -5.25
N ALA A 3 -6.10 -28.72 -4.40
CA ALA A 3 -6.71 -29.29 -3.19
C ALA A 3 -8.09 -29.95 -3.44
N ASN A 4 -8.38 -30.45 -4.62
CA ASN A 4 -9.71 -30.95 -5.02
C ASN A 4 -10.86 -29.98 -4.70
N LYS A 5 -10.57 -28.68 -4.69
CA LYS A 5 -11.51 -27.62 -4.26
C LYS A 5 -11.54 -26.39 -5.15
N TYR A 6 -10.43 -26.09 -5.82
CA TYR A 6 -10.33 -24.89 -6.64
C TYR A 6 -9.80 -25.21 -8.03
N ASP A 7 -10.45 -24.67 -9.07
CA ASP A 7 -9.95 -24.67 -10.44
C ASP A 7 -9.28 -23.36 -10.78
N LEU A 8 -8.16 -23.43 -11.51
CA LEU A 8 -7.51 -22.29 -12.16
C LEU A 8 -8.20 -22.03 -13.49
N ILE A 9 -8.68 -20.81 -13.71
CA ILE A 9 -9.39 -20.44 -14.95
C ILE A 9 -8.48 -19.67 -15.90
N SER A 10 -7.90 -18.56 -15.44
CA SER A 10 -7.06 -17.69 -16.26
C SER A 10 -6.03 -16.96 -15.40
N LYS A 11 -4.86 -16.69 -15.98
CA LYS A 11 -3.86 -15.83 -15.33
C LYS A 11 -4.33 -14.38 -15.40
N ILE A 12 -4.35 -13.69 -14.27
CA ILE A 12 -4.77 -12.30 -14.15
C ILE A 12 -3.64 -11.37 -13.69
N GLY A 13 -2.51 -11.93 -13.27
CA GLY A 13 -1.36 -11.13 -12.85
C GLY A 13 -0.10 -11.97 -12.70
N ALA A 14 1.04 -11.27 -12.58
CA ALA A 14 2.32 -11.84 -12.19
C ALA A 14 3.05 -10.83 -11.32
N GLY A 15 3.69 -11.30 -10.26
CA GLY A 15 4.54 -10.50 -9.37
C GLY A 15 5.95 -11.09 -9.31
N ALA A 16 6.83 -10.43 -8.56
CA ALA A 16 8.21 -10.85 -8.37
C ALA A 16 8.34 -12.29 -7.79
N PHE A 17 7.31 -12.75 -7.10
CA PHE A 17 7.32 -14.00 -6.34
C PHE A 17 6.38 -15.07 -6.88
N GLY A 18 5.66 -14.82 -7.98
CA GLY A 18 4.75 -15.82 -8.53
C GLY A 18 3.69 -15.27 -9.48
N ALA A 19 2.68 -16.08 -9.76
CA ALA A 19 1.59 -15.75 -10.65
C ALA A 19 0.26 -15.70 -9.90
N ILE A 20 -0.66 -14.85 -10.37
CA ILE A 20 -2.00 -14.70 -9.82
C ILE A 20 -3.00 -15.18 -10.88
N TYR A 21 -3.93 -16.03 -10.46
CA TYR A 21 -4.96 -16.60 -11.31
C TYR A 21 -6.35 -16.25 -10.79
N LYS A 22 -7.25 -15.98 -11.70
CA LYS A 22 -8.69 -16.12 -11.45
C LYS A 22 -9.01 -17.61 -11.38
N GLY A 23 -9.74 -18.00 -10.38
CA GLY A 23 -10.20 -19.37 -10.18
C GLY A 23 -11.62 -19.42 -9.64
N GLN A 24 -12.07 -20.63 -9.34
CA GLN A 24 -13.41 -20.89 -8.82
C GLN A 24 -13.38 -22.01 -7.80
N ASN A 25 -14.16 -21.87 -6.74
CA ASN A 25 -14.46 -22.99 -5.85
C ASN A 25 -15.43 -23.94 -6.56
N ILE A 26 -15.01 -25.18 -6.84
CA ILE A 26 -15.80 -26.14 -7.62
C ILE A 26 -17.11 -26.58 -6.97
N ARG A 27 -17.22 -26.45 -5.63
CA ARG A 27 -18.43 -26.85 -4.90
C ARG A 27 -19.46 -25.73 -4.84
N THR A 28 -19.02 -24.49 -4.68
CA THR A 28 -19.91 -23.35 -4.45
C THR A 28 -20.10 -22.47 -5.68
N GLY A 29 -19.25 -22.62 -6.69
CA GLY A 29 -19.20 -21.71 -7.84
C GLY A 29 -18.60 -20.34 -7.50
N GLU A 30 -18.12 -20.12 -6.28
CA GLU A 30 -17.60 -18.83 -5.86
C GLU A 30 -16.29 -18.49 -6.58
N PRO A 31 -16.21 -17.30 -7.24
CA PRO A 31 -14.98 -16.85 -7.88
C PRO A 31 -13.94 -16.44 -6.83
N VAL A 32 -12.68 -16.79 -7.10
CA VAL A 32 -11.55 -16.52 -6.18
C VAL A 32 -10.33 -16.02 -6.96
N ALA A 33 -9.43 -15.34 -6.25
CA ALA A 33 -8.06 -15.09 -6.71
C ALA A 33 -7.11 -16.10 -6.05
N ILE A 34 -6.20 -16.66 -6.84
CA ILE A 34 -5.26 -17.70 -6.41
C ILE A 34 -3.85 -17.21 -6.71
N LYS A 35 -3.08 -16.88 -5.67
CA LYS A 35 -1.65 -16.55 -5.76
C LYS A 35 -0.85 -17.85 -5.65
N VAL A 36 0.05 -18.07 -6.61
CA VAL A 36 0.89 -19.28 -6.74
C VAL A 36 2.35 -18.87 -6.67
N GLU A 37 3.09 -19.42 -5.71
CA GLU A 37 4.52 -19.18 -5.51
C GLU A 37 5.29 -20.50 -5.63
N PRO A 38 6.29 -20.64 -6.52
CA PRO A 38 7.13 -21.82 -6.60
C PRO A 38 7.92 -22.06 -5.31
N LEU A 39 8.02 -23.35 -4.89
CA LEU A 39 8.76 -23.74 -3.66
C LEU A 39 10.29 -23.54 -3.74
N LYS A 40 10.83 -23.22 -4.91
CA LYS A 40 12.28 -23.04 -5.12
C LYS A 40 12.86 -21.80 -4.43
N HIS A 41 12.04 -20.94 -3.89
CA HIS A 41 12.50 -19.77 -3.13
C HIS A 41 12.73 -20.19 -1.67
N GLU A 42 13.94 -19.93 -1.17
CA GLU A 42 14.33 -20.15 0.23
C GLU A 42 13.46 -19.37 1.24
N THR A 43 12.69 -18.39 0.75
CA THR A 43 11.81 -17.53 1.54
C THR A 43 10.35 -17.97 1.36
N ASN A 44 9.71 -18.41 2.45
CA ASN A 44 8.26 -18.71 2.50
C ASN A 44 7.42 -17.40 2.51
N LEU A 45 7.56 -16.54 1.49
CA LEU A 45 6.95 -15.22 1.47
C LEU A 45 5.43 -15.31 1.44
N LEU A 46 4.87 -16.17 0.58
CA LEU A 46 3.42 -16.35 0.46
C LEU A 46 2.79 -16.90 1.75
N LYS A 47 3.50 -17.78 2.48
CA LYS A 47 3.04 -18.28 3.78
C LYS A 47 3.00 -17.17 4.83
N ASN A 48 3.99 -16.29 4.84
CA ASN A 48 4.02 -15.15 5.75
C ASN A 48 2.93 -14.15 5.39
N GLU A 49 2.73 -13.86 4.11
CA GLU A 49 1.67 -13.02 3.60
C GLU A 49 0.29 -13.55 4.02
N ALA A 50 0.03 -14.85 3.85
CA ALA A 50 -1.22 -15.48 4.27
C ALA A 50 -1.47 -15.34 5.79
N ARG A 51 -0.43 -15.43 6.62
CA ARG A 51 -0.53 -15.21 8.07
C ARG A 51 -0.90 -13.76 8.40
N ILE A 52 -0.36 -12.79 7.66
CA ILE A 52 -0.68 -11.38 7.85
C ILE A 52 -2.14 -11.12 7.48
N TYR A 53 -2.63 -11.65 6.36
CA TYR A 53 -4.06 -11.56 6.02
C TYR A 53 -4.95 -12.14 7.12
N GLN A 54 -4.59 -13.29 7.69
CA GLN A 54 -5.35 -13.89 8.79
C GLN A 54 -5.31 -13.03 10.06
N TYR A 55 -4.18 -12.41 10.35
CA TYR A 55 -4.02 -11.49 11.48
C TYR A 55 -4.86 -10.22 11.32
N LEU A 56 -4.96 -9.69 10.11
CA LEU A 56 -5.76 -8.52 9.75
C LEU A 56 -7.24 -8.85 9.47
N LYS A 57 -7.67 -10.11 9.68
CA LYS A 57 -9.01 -10.57 9.36
C LYS A 57 -10.08 -9.73 10.07
N GLY A 58 -11.10 -9.33 9.31
CA GLY A 58 -12.24 -8.53 9.80
C GLY A 58 -12.08 -7.02 9.56
N GLY A 59 -10.89 -6.56 9.19
CA GLY A 59 -10.69 -5.16 8.78
C GLY A 59 -11.42 -4.83 7.49
N THR A 60 -12.05 -3.65 7.45
CA THR A 60 -12.71 -3.17 6.24
C THR A 60 -11.69 -3.00 5.12
N GLY A 61 -11.96 -3.58 3.94
CA GLY A 61 -11.05 -3.52 2.79
C GLY A 61 -9.83 -4.44 2.91
N ILE A 62 -9.85 -5.43 3.80
CA ILE A 62 -8.88 -6.52 3.86
C ILE A 62 -9.49 -7.78 3.22
N PRO A 63 -8.89 -8.35 2.17
CA PRO A 63 -9.35 -9.62 1.59
C PRO A 63 -9.26 -10.76 2.59
N GLN A 64 -10.18 -11.71 2.47
CA GLN A 64 -10.20 -12.88 3.32
C GLN A 64 -9.42 -14.03 2.67
N VAL A 65 -8.49 -14.63 3.40
CA VAL A 65 -7.87 -15.90 3.00
C VAL A 65 -8.90 -17.03 3.19
N LYS A 66 -9.27 -17.65 2.09
CA LYS A 66 -10.21 -18.79 2.06
C LYS A 66 -9.53 -20.13 2.22
N TRP A 67 -8.27 -20.20 1.78
CA TRP A 67 -7.44 -21.38 1.89
C TRP A 67 -5.97 -21.05 1.64
N PHE A 68 -5.10 -21.78 2.29
CA PHE A 68 -3.66 -21.81 2.03
C PHE A 68 -3.22 -23.28 2.01
N GLY A 69 -2.34 -23.64 1.08
CA GLY A 69 -1.78 -24.97 0.99
C GLY A 69 -0.52 -25.05 0.14
N VAL A 70 0.06 -26.23 0.14
CA VAL A 70 1.35 -26.52 -0.51
C VAL A 70 1.20 -27.85 -1.24
N ASP A 71 1.75 -27.95 -2.43
CA ASP A 71 2.02 -29.24 -3.10
C ASP A 71 3.54 -29.43 -3.29
N ASP A 72 3.94 -30.38 -4.10
CA ASP A 72 5.36 -30.73 -4.32
C ASP A 72 6.15 -29.60 -5.04
N THR A 73 5.47 -28.62 -5.63
CA THR A 73 6.07 -27.63 -6.50
C THR A 73 5.79 -26.17 -6.09
N ASN A 74 4.65 -25.92 -5.42
CA ASN A 74 4.17 -24.56 -5.18
C ASN A 74 3.49 -24.40 -3.83
N ASN A 75 3.55 -23.16 -3.32
CA ASN A 75 2.63 -22.62 -2.33
C ASN A 75 1.44 -21.98 -3.04
N TYR A 76 0.25 -22.09 -2.44
CA TYR A 76 -0.99 -21.48 -2.93
C TYR A 76 -1.69 -20.71 -1.84
N MET A 77 -2.13 -19.50 -2.16
CA MET A 77 -3.02 -18.72 -1.30
C MET A 77 -4.27 -18.35 -2.08
N VAL A 78 -5.44 -18.69 -1.55
CA VAL A 78 -6.75 -18.39 -2.14
C VAL A 78 -7.42 -17.30 -1.32
N ILE A 79 -7.77 -16.19 -1.98
CA ILE A 79 -8.45 -15.04 -1.40
C ILE A 79 -9.71 -14.68 -2.19
N ASN A 80 -10.52 -13.74 -1.70
CA ASN A 80 -11.61 -13.16 -2.46
C ASN A 80 -11.10 -12.68 -3.83
N LEU A 81 -11.86 -12.94 -4.89
CA LEU A 81 -11.66 -12.22 -6.13
C LEU A 81 -12.12 -10.78 -5.93
N LEU A 82 -11.30 -9.83 -6.32
CA LEU A 82 -11.58 -8.40 -6.31
C LEU A 82 -11.77 -7.89 -7.74
N GLY A 83 -12.21 -6.65 -7.87
CA GLY A 83 -12.25 -5.92 -9.13
C GLY A 83 -10.86 -5.44 -9.54
N GLU A 84 -10.83 -4.41 -10.37
CA GLU A 84 -9.61 -3.88 -10.96
C GLU A 84 -8.82 -3.00 -9.98
N SER A 85 -7.49 -3.01 -10.14
CA SER A 85 -6.61 -2.12 -9.37
C SER A 85 -6.75 -0.67 -9.81
N LEU A 86 -6.35 0.26 -8.94
CA LEU A 86 -6.26 1.69 -9.31
C LEU A 86 -5.32 1.90 -10.50
N GLN A 87 -4.24 1.12 -10.60
CA GLN A 87 -3.33 1.15 -11.74
C GLN A 87 -4.03 0.74 -13.04
N HIS A 88 -4.81 -0.35 -13.01
CA HIS A 88 -5.58 -0.80 -14.17
C HIS A 88 -6.61 0.27 -14.60
N ASN A 89 -7.28 0.89 -13.64
CA ASN A 89 -8.25 1.97 -13.91
C ASN A 89 -7.59 3.16 -14.63
N ILE A 90 -6.43 3.62 -14.16
CA ILE A 90 -5.68 4.69 -14.84
C ILE A 90 -5.30 4.28 -16.27
N ASN A 91 -4.79 3.09 -16.46
CA ASN A 91 -4.35 2.60 -17.77
C ASN A 91 -5.52 2.47 -18.76
N THR A 92 -6.71 2.13 -18.28
CA THR A 92 -7.87 1.82 -19.12
C THR A 92 -8.77 3.04 -19.33
N TYR A 93 -9.03 3.83 -18.29
CA TYR A 93 -10.03 4.90 -18.29
C TYR A 93 -9.42 6.30 -18.15
N GLY A 94 -8.11 6.40 -17.94
CA GLY A 94 -7.43 7.68 -17.71
C GLY A 94 -7.48 8.14 -16.26
N THR A 95 -7.21 9.44 -16.07
CA THR A 95 -7.07 10.04 -14.74
C THR A 95 -8.40 10.22 -14.01
N PHE A 96 -8.34 10.19 -12.69
CA PHE A 96 -9.47 10.55 -11.86
C PHE A 96 -9.62 12.09 -11.72
N SER A 97 -10.84 12.58 -11.57
CA SER A 97 -11.03 13.95 -11.11
C SER A 97 -10.36 14.15 -9.75
N LEU A 98 -9.98 15.39 -9.41
CA LEU A 98 -9.36 15.68 -8.11
C LEU A 98 -10.25 15.22 -6.95
N LEU A 99 -11.57 15.41 -7.07
CA LEU A 99 -12.54 14.95 -6.07
C LEU A 99 -12.52 13.44 -5.88
N ASN A 100 -12.53 12.67 -6.98
CA ASN A 100 -12.50 11.22 -6.92
C ASN A 100 -11.15 10.69 -6.40
N ALA A 101 -10.04 11.29 -6.82
CA ALA A 101 -8.72 10.93 -6.32
C ALA A 101 -8.60 11.15 -4.80
N ILE A 102 -9.20 12.24 -4.29
CA ILE A 102 -9.25 12.53 -2.85
C ILE A 102 -10.17 11.55 -2.11
N ALA A 103 -11.35 11.25 -2.65
CA ALA A 103 -12.26 10.27 -2.06
C ALA A 103 -11.62 8.85 -1.97
N ILE A 104 -10.86 8.46 -2.98
CA ILE A 104 -10.03 7.24 -2.95
C ILE A 104 -8.95 7.38 -1.86
N GLY A 105 -8.29 8.52 -1.75
CA GLY A 105 -7.29 8.81 -0.72
C GLY A 105 -7.81 8.67 0.71
N VAL A 106 -9.06 9.08 0.97
CA VAL A 106 -9.73 8.85 2.27
C VAL A 106 -9.78 7.36 2.58
N GLN A 107 -10.27 6.54 1.65
CA GLN A 107 -10.32 5.10 1.85
C GLN A 107 -8.93 4.48 2.02
N MET A 108 -7.92 4.94 1.26
CA MET A 108 -6.53 4.47 1.40
C MET A 108 -6.00 4.73 2.82
N ILE A 109 -6.21 5.95 3.35
CA ILE A 109 -5.78 6.30 4.72
C ILE A 109 -6.48 5.41 5.75
N GLU A 110 -7.79 5.20 5.63
CA GLU A 110 -8.53 4.32 6.55
C GLU A 110 -8.01 2.86 6.54
N ARG A 111 -7.64 2.32 5.34
CA ARG A 111 -7.08 0.96 5.24
C ARG A 111 -5.71 0.87 5.88
N ILE A 112 -4.84 1.84 5.61
CA ILE A 112 -3.49 1.89 6.18
C ILE A 112 -3.55 2.16 7.68
N GLN A 113 -4.44 3.03 8.17
CA GLN A 113 -4.65 3.26 9.59
C GLN A 113 -4.96 1.94 10.32
N TYR A 114 -5.90 1.14 9.80
CA TYR A 114 -6.22 -0.17 10.37
C TYR A 114 -5.00 -1.11 10.42
N VAL A 115 -4.22 -1.18 9.34
CA VAL A 115 -2.97 -1.97 9.29
C VAL A 115 -1.98 -1.50 10.36
N HIS A 116 -1.82 -0.18 10.52
CA HIS A 116 -0.94 0.43 11.49
C HIS A 116 -1.42 0.24 12.94
N GLU A 117 -2.73 0.28 13.20
CA GLU A 117 -3.34 -0.03 14.50
C GLU A 117 -3.12 -1.48 14.91
N CYS A 118 -3.07 -2.40 13.93
CA CYS A 118 -2.66 -3.78 14.15
C CYS A 118 -1.13 -3.94 14.35
N GLY A 119 -0.37 -2.87 14.44
CA GLY A 119 1.08 -2.91 14.69
C GLY A 119 1.91 -3.33 13.47
N LEU A 120 1.42 -3.11 12.26
CA LEU A 120 2.09 -3.45 11.01
C LEU A 120 2.37 -2.20 10.17
N ILE A 121 3.39 -2.26 9.30
CA ILE A 121 3.72 -1.27 8.26
C ILE A 121 3.69 -2.00 6.94
N HIS A 122 3.03 -1.44 5.91
CA HIS A 122 2.82 -2.09 4.61
C HIS A 122 4.09 -2.09 3.75
N ARG A 123 4.74 -0.94 3.60
CA ARG A 123 6.02 -0.70 2.91
C ARG A 123 6.01 -0.80 1.38
N ASP A 124 4.86 -1.06 0.77
CA ASP A 124 4.69 -1.04 -0.71
C ASP A 124 3.32 -0.46 -1.10
N VAL A 125 2.99 0.70 -0.55
CA VAL A 125 1.77 1.43 -0.90
C VAL A 125 1.93 2.03 -2.31
N LYS A 126 1.04 1.59 -3.24
CA LYS A 126 1.03 2.03 -4.65
C LYS A 126 -0.31 1.69 -5.31
N PRO A 127 -0.63 2.26 -6.50
CA PRO A 127 -1.91 2.03 -7.17
C PRO A 127 -2.22 0.56 -7.49
N ASP A 128 -1.20 -0.27 -7.75
CA ASP A 128 -1.37 -1.70 -8.04
C ASP A 128 -1.94 -2.49 -6.85
N ASN A 129 -1.63 -2.03 -5.62
CA ASN A 129 -1.96 -2.73 -4.38
C ASN A 129 -3.29 -2.28 -3.77
N PHE A 130 -4.05 -1.43 -4.48
CA PHE A 130 -5.41 -1.04 -4.10
C PHE A 130 -6.39 -1.42 -5.21
N LEU A 131 -7.35 -2.26 -4.87
CA LEU A 131 -8.36 -2.79 -5.80
C LEU A 131 -9.77 -2.42 -5.33
N PHE A 132 -10.65 -2.15 -6.26
CA PHE A 132 -12.07 -2.06 -5.95
C PHE A 132 -12.66 -3.43 -5.66
N GLY A 133 -13.73 -3.48 -4.89
CA GLY A 133 -14.50 -4.70 -4.70
C GLY A 133 -15.32 -5.06 -5.94
N LEU A 134 -16.11 -6.11 -5.81
CA LEU A 134 -17.04 -6.56 -6.87
C LEU A 134 -18.50 -6.41 -6.41
N ASN A 135 -19.41 -6.30 -7.36
CA ASN A 135 -20.86 -6.27 -7.17
C ASN A 135 -21.27 -5.15 -6.18
N GLU A 136 -21.92 -5.50 -5.07
CA GLU A 136 -22.38 -4.56 -4.05
C GLU A 136 -21.24 -3.83 -3.32
N GLN A 137 -20.02 -4.35 -3.41
CA GLN A 137 -18.83 -3.77 -2.79
C GLN A 137 -17.94 -3.01 -3.80
N ARG A 138 -18.42 -2.75 -5.01
CA ARG A 138 -17.64 -2.11 -6.09
C ARG A 138 -17.03 -0.75 -5.72
N ASP A 139 -17.66 -0.04 -4.80
CA ASP A 139 -17.19 1.28 -4.35
C ASP A 139 -16.25 1.19 -3.12
N ARG A 140 -16.03 -0.02 -2.59
CA ARG A 140 -15.12 -0.27 -1.48
C ARG A 140 -13.74 -0.56 -1.99
N LEU A 141 -12.76 0.19 -1.48
CA LEU A 141 -11.35 -0.06 -1.76
C LEU A 141 -10.78 -1.12 -0.83
N TYR A 142 -10.02 -2.04 -1.40
CA TYR A 142 -9.28 -3.10 -0.71
C TYR A 142 -7.79 -2.88 -0.86
N ILE A 143 -7.02 -3.18 0.18
CA ILE A 143 -5.56 -3.21 0.15
C ILE A 143 -5.08 -4.66 0.08
N ILE A 144 -4.09 -4.93 -0.78
CA ILE A 144 -3.51 -6.25 -1.01
C ILE A 144 -1.98 -6.21 -0.94
N ASP A 145 -1.38 -7.40 -1.03
CA ASP A 145 0.07 -7.65 -1.11
C ASP A 145 0.84 -7.22 0.15
N PHE A 146 0.68 -8.01 1.20
CA PHE A 146 1.40 -7.85 2.45
C PHE A 146 2.78 -8.55 2.45
N GLY A 147 3.32 -8.90 1.28
CA GLY A 147 4.60 -9.61 1.15
C GLY A 147 5.79 -8.83 1.74
N PHE A 148 5.73 -7.50 1.71
CA PHE A 148 6.73 -6.61 2.31
C PHE A 148 6.38 -6.13 3.72
N CYS A 149 5.22 -6.52 4.26
CA CYS A 149 4.74 -6.01 5.53
C CYS A 149 5.67 -6.37 6.70
N LYS A 150 5.81 -5.45 7.65
CA LYS A 150 6.67 -5.63 8.83
C LYS A 150 5.95 -5.19 10.10
N LYS A 151 6.23 -5.87 11.22
CA LYS A 151 5.78 -5.41 12.54
C LYS A 151 6.46 -4.09 12.92
N CYS A 152 5.66 -3.15 13.43
CA CYS A 152 6.21 -1.97 14.10
C CYS A 152 7.02 -2.42 15.31
N ASN A 153 8.23 -1.92 15.46
CA ASN A 153 8.94 -2.02 16.72
C ASN A 153 8.30 -1.01 17.68
N ASN A 154 7.26 -1.44 18.41
CA ASN A 154 6.68 -0.60 19.47
C ASN A 154 7.64 -0.56 20.65
N PRO A 155 8.11 0.62 21.09
CA PRO A 155 8.94 0.72 22.29
C PRO A 155 8.18 0.37 23.60
N GLN A 156 6.87 0.10 23.53
CA GLN A 156 6.02 -0.20 24.69
C GLN A 156 6.08 -1.64 25.22
N THR A 157 6.80 -2.56 24.57
CA THR A 157 6.94 -3.95 25.05
C THR A 157 8.26 -4.27 25.74
N THR A 158 9.16 -3.31 25.83
CA THR A 158 10.33 -3.41 26.71
C THR A 158 10.08 -2.50 27.93
N THR A 159 10.25 -3.08 29.15
CA THR A 159 10.21 -2.40 30.46
C THR A 159 10.56 -0.91 30.40
N PRO A 160 9.86 -0.03 31.16
CA PRO A 160 10.07 1.41 31.10
C PRO A 160 11.45 1.76 31.63
N THR A 161 12.46 1.73 30.80
CA THR A 161 13.75 2.36 31.04
C THR A 161 13.62 3.80 30.53
N THR A 162 13.55 4.70 31.46
CA THR A 162 13.41 6.15 31.34
C THR A 162 14.60 6.81 30.66
N THR A 163 14.75 6.65 29.35
CA THR A 163 15.57 7.58 28.54
C THR A 163 15.00 7.60 27.10
N PRO A 164 14.74 8.79 26.51
CA PRO A 164 14.45 8.88 25.09
C PRO A 164 15.66 8.30 24.34
N THR A 165 15.49 7.22 23.61
CA THR A 165 16.56 6.60 22.83
C THR A 165 16.88 7.55 21.67
N THR A 166 17.93 8.35 21.82
CA THR A 166 18.55 9.16 20.75
C THR A 166 19.38 8.30 19.78
N ALA A 167 19.02 7.01 19.60
CA ALA A 167 19.67 6.16 18.64
C ALA A 167 19.38 6.68 17.22
N PRO A 168 20.40 6.84 16.36
CA PRO A 168 20.18 7.24 14.98
C PRO A 168 19.26 6.23 14.27
N PRO A 169 18.44 6.69 13.31
CA PRO A 169 17.53 5.82 12.60
C PRO A 169 18.31 4.68 11.92
N LYS A 170 17.76 3.47 12.00
CA LYS A 170 18.36 2.29 11.41
C LYS A 170 18.43 2.45 9.89
N LYS A 171 19.64 2.30 9.32
CA LYS A 171 19.84 2.34 7.87
C LYS A 171 19.64 0.97 7.24
N MET A 172 19.05 0.97 6.04
CA MET A 172 18.91 -0.21 5.18
C MET A 172 20.09 -0.32 4.23
N THR A 173 20.35 -1.54 3.75
CA THR A 173 21.37 -1.82 2.73
C THR A 173 20.85 -1.68 1.30
N SER A 174 19.52 -1.72 1.13
CA SER A 174 18.84 -1.59 -0.17
C SER A 174 17.51 -0.89 -0.01
N ILE A 175 17.06 -0.22 -1.06
CA ILE A 175 15.73 0.39 -1.15
C ILE A 175 14.69 -0.74 -1.28
N LEU A 176 13.62 -0.64 -0.49
CA LEU A 176 12.47 -1.54 -0.53
C LEU A 176 11.24 -0.78 -1.02
N GLY A 177 10.43 -1.40 -1.87
CA GLY A 177 9.23 -0.82 -2.45
C GLY A 177 9.46 -0.24 -3.86
N THR A 178 8.45 0.42 -4.40
CA THR A 178 8.43 0.95 -5.76
C THR A 178 8.94 2.39 -5.78
N PRO A 179 10.07 2.73 -6.45
CA PRO A 179 10.74 4.04 -6.36
C PRO A 179 9.84 5.25 -6.55
N ASN A 180 8.86 5.16 -7.45
CA ASN A 180 7.93 6.26 -7.70
C ASN A 180 7.09 6.63 -6.46
N TYR A 181 6.79 5.66 -5.59
CA TYR A 181 5.86 5.84 -4.47
C TYR A 181 6.53 5.81 -3.09
N ILE A 182 7.75 5.29 -2.92
CA ILE A 182 8.43 5.29 -1.61
C ILE A 182 8.68 6.72 -1.11
N SER A 183 8.77 6.87 0.21
CA SER A 183 9.02 8.16 0.86
C SER A 183 10.45 8.68 0.62
N ILE A 184 10.66 9.96 0.90
CA ILE A 184 11.99 10.59 0.89
C ILE A 184 12.93 9.87 1.87
N SER A 185 12.45 9.52 3.07
CA SER A 185 13.26 8.78 4.07
C SER A 185 13.73 7.42 3.55
N VAL A 186 12.87 6.70 2.80
CA VAL A 186 13.24 5.41 2.21
C VAL A 186 14.28 5.58 1.09
N HIS A 187 14.20 6.66 0.30
CA HIS A 187 15.26 7.02 -0.64
C HIS A 187 16.59 7.31 0.08
N ASP A 188 16.56 7.83 1.31
CA ASP A 188 17.74 8.07 2.16
C ASP A 188 18.17 6.81 2.92
N TYR A 189 17.66 5.63 2.55
CA TYR A 189 17.94 4.33 3.15
C TYR A 189 17.56 4.23 4.64
N ILE A 190 16.63 5.04 5.10
CA ILE A 190 16.08 4.96 6.45
C ILE A 190 14.99 3.86 6.49
N GLU A 191 15.01 3.05 7.56
CA GLU A 191 14.01 1.99 7.73
C GLU A 191 12.58 2.58 7.77
N PRO A 192 11.65 2.07 6.93
CA PRO A 192 10.29 2.61 6.83
C PRO A 192 9.52 2.53 8.15
N ASN A 193 8.73 3.56 8.41
CA ASN A 193 7.78 3.65 9.50
C ASN A 193 6.36 3.99 8.98
N LYS A 194 5.40 4.20 9.87
CA LYS A 194 4.00 4.48 9.51
C LYS A 194 3.83 5.75 8.65
N HIS A 195 4.66 6.78 8.86
CA HIS A 195 4.60 8.01 8.06
C HIS A 195 4.99 7.77 6.59
N ASP A 196 5.84 6.78 6.33
CA ASP A 196 6.30 6.48 4.98
C ASP A 196 5.19 5.87 4.11
N ASP A 197 4.32 5.03 4.70
CA ASP A 197 3.12 4.54 4.01
C ASP A 197 2.15 5.68 3.67
N LEU A 198 2.00 6.68 4.56
CA LEU A 198 1.14 7.84 4.30
C LEU A 198 1.74 8.80 3.25
N GLU A 199 3.06 8.94 3.20
CA GLU A 199 3.73 9.69 2.13
C GLU A 199 3.54 9.00 0.77
N SER A 200 3.58 7.66 0.76
CA SER A 200 3.26 6.87 -0.45
C SER A 200 1.79 7.02 -0.88
N ILE A 201 0.85 7.19 0.05
CA ILE A 201 -0.55 7.53 -0.26
C ILE A 201 -0.63 8.89 -0.96
N LEU A 202 0.07 9.91 -0.48
CA LEU A 202 0.09 11.22 -1.12
C LEU A 202 0.54 11.12 -2.58
N TYR A 203 1.65 10.42 -2.84
CA TYR A 203 2.13 10.21 -4.22
C TYR A 203 1.15 9.41 -5.07
N THR A 204 0.47 8.43 -4.47
CA THR A 204 -0.58 7.68 -5.16
C THR A 204 -1.76 8.57 -5.55
N ILE A 205 -2.27 9.42 -4.65
CA ILE A 205 -3.35 10.37 -4.96
C ILE A 205 -2.93 11.34 -6.07
N MET A 206 -1.69 11.86 -6.01
CA MET A 206 -1.14 12.70 -7.07
C MET A 206 -1.09 11.97 -8.42
N TYR A 207 -0.64 10.70 -8.43
CA TYR A 207 -0.64 9.86 -9.63
C TYR A 207 -2.05 9.65 -10.19
N LEU A 208 -3.03 9.36 -9.33
CA LEU A 208 -4.42 9.19 -9.76
C LEU A 208 -4.99 10.46 -10.43
N TYR A 209 -4.60 11.62 -9.94
CA TYR A 209 -5.06 12.90 -10.49
C TYR A 209 -4.32 13.30 -11.77
N TYR A 210 -2.99 13.17 -11.81
CA TYR A 210 -2.18 13.63 -12.95
C TYR A 210 -1.97 12.57 -14.05
N GLY A 211 -2.17 11.27 -13.75
CA GLY A 211 -1.86 10.14 -14.63
C GLY A 211 -0.38 9.80 -14.73
N ARG A 212 0.48 10.66 -14.21
CA ARG A 212 1.93 10.46 -14.10
C ARG A 212 2.49 11.29 -12.95
N LEU A 213 3.60 10.86 -12.38
CA LEU A 213 4.32 11.65 -11.39
C LEU A 213 5.40 12.49 -12.06
N PRO A 214 5.79 13.65 -11.51
CA PRO A 214 6.82 14.51 -12.10
C PRO A 214 8.15 13.82 -12.32
N TRP A 215 8.47 12.80 -11.52
CA TRP A 215 9.68 11.99 -11.60
C TRP A 215 9.50 10.67 -12.36
N ASP A 216 8.37 10.45 -13.01
CA ASP A 216 8.11 9.27 -13.84
C ASP A 216 8.73 9.48 -15.24
N THR A 217 10.06 9.46 -15.28
CA THR A 217 10.86 9.71 -16.47
C THR A 217 11.84 8.56 -16.69
N PRO A 218 11.92 7.96 -17.90
CA PRO A 218 12.86 6.91 -18.19
C PRO A 218 14.31 7.29 -17.89
N GLY A 219 15.04 6.42 -17.20
CA GLY A 219 16.47 6.62 -16.89
C GLY A 219 16.76 7.51 -15.68
N ILE A 220 15.74 8.04 -15.01
CA ILE A 220 15.93 8.84 -13.80
C ILE A 220 16.47 7.97 -12.66
N THR A 221 17.42 8.50 -11.89
CA THR A 221 18.01 7.82 -10.74
C THR A 221 17.15 7.99 -9.47
N ASN A 222 17.33 7.08 -8.50
CA ASN A 222 16.66 7.20 -7.19
C ASN A 222 16.99 8.52 -6.48
N THR A 223 18.21 9.03 -6.64
CA THR A 223 18.63 10.32 -6.06
C THR A 223 17.90 11.50 -6.71
N GLU A 224 17.72 11.48 -8.02
CA GLU A 224 16.95 12.51 -8.73
C GLU A 224 15.47 12.47 -8.34
N ILE A 225 14.86 11.28 -8.27
CA ILE A 225 13.48 11.10 -7.78
C ILE A 225 13.34 11.70 -6.37
N ARG A 226 14.24 11.33 -5.46
CA ARG A 226 14.29 11.85 -4.09
C ARG A 226 14.34 13.37 -4.04
N ASN A 227 15.21 13.99 -4.86
CA ASN A 227 15.38 15.44 -4.91
C ASN A 227 14.14 16.14 -5.47
N MET A 228 13.52 15.58 -6.51
CA MET A 228 12.27 16.11 -7.08
C MET A 228 11.11 16.06 -6.07
N LYS A 229 10.99 14.96 -5.30
CA LYS A 229 10.01 14.85 -4.22
C LYS A 229 10.23 15.93 -3.15
N GLN A 230 11.48 16.13 -2.74
CA GLN A 230 11.85 17.15 -1.76
C GLN A 230 11.49 18.57 -2.23
N VAL A 231 11.84 18.91 -3.47
CA VAL A 231 11.54 20.23 -4.04
C VAL A 231 10.03 20.43 -4.18
N LEU A 232 9.31 19.43 -4.72
CA LEU A 232 7.88 19.55 -5.00
C LEU A 232 7.04 19.74 -3.73
N LEU A 233 7.35 19.03 -2.66
CA LEU A 233 6.52 19.01 -1.45
C LEU A 233 6.98 20.02 -0.40
N TYR A 234 8.28 20.31 -0.33
CA TYR A 234 8.88 21.09 0.76
C TYR A 234 9.70 22.28 0.26
N GLY A 235 9.84 22.48 -1.06
CA GLY A 235 10.61 23.59 -1.64
C GLY A 235 9.84 24.91 -1.54
N ALA A 236 10.55 25.99 -1.22
CA ALA A 236 9.99 27.35 -1.29
C ALA A 236 9.61 27.70 -2.72
N GLY A 237 8.35 28.06 -2.98
CA GLY A 237 7.88 28.51 -4.31
C GLY A 237 7.10 27.51 -5.15
N THR A 238 6.95 26.26 -4.74
CA THR A 238 6.20 25.23 -5.49
C THR A 238 4.67 25.35 -5.33
N ALA A 239 4.20 26.17 -4.41
CA ALA A 239 2.79 26.26 -3.99
C ALA A 239 1.81 26.77 -5.10
N THR A 240 2.31 27.24 -6.24
CA THR A 240 1.45 27.78 -7.31
C THR A 240 1.12 26.79 -8.43
N THR A 241 1.84 25.66 -8.52
CA THR A 241 1.74 24.73 -9.64
C THR A 241 0.95 23.46 -9.34
N ILE A 242 0.74 23.15 -8.05
CA ILE A 242 -0.01 21.94 -7.62
C ILE A 242 -1.21 22.35 -6.75
N PRO A 243 -2.31 21.55 -6.76
CA PRO A 243 -3.44 21.77 -5.85
C PRO A 243 -2.99 21.88 -4.40
N LYS A 244 -3.47 22.93 -3.71
CA LYS A 244 -3.10 23.22 -2.31
C LYS A 244 -3.28 22.05 -1.36
N ILE A 245 -4.23 21.15 -1.64
CA ILE A 245 -4.48 19.98 -0.81
C ILE A 245 -3.26 19.07 -0.70
N PHE A 246 -2.45 18.92 -1.76
CA PHE A 246 -1.24 18.08 -1.73
C PHE A 246 -0.15 18.70 -0.86
N THR A 247 0.05 20.02 -0.94
CA THR A 247 1.00 20.72 -0.07
C THR A 247 0.55 20.74 1.38
N GLN A 248 -0.77 20.87 1.65
CA GLN A 248 -1.32 20.78 3.00
C GLN A 248 -1.17 19.37 3.59
N PHE A 249 -1.39 18.35 2.77
CA PHE A 249 -1.16 16.95 3.19
C PHE A 249 0.32 16.74 3.56
N ALA A 250 1.25 17.15 2.69
CA ALA A 250 2.69 17.08 2.95
C ALA A 250 3.10 17.84 4.21
N TYR A 251 2.53 19.03 4.44
CA TYR A 251 2.77 19.82 5.65
C TYR A 251 2.33 19.10 6.93
N ILE A 252 1.15 18.48 6.92
CA ILE A 252 0.69 17.67 8.04
C ILE A 252 1.66 16.52 8.30
N LEU A 253 2.06 15.78 7.25
CA LEU A 253 3.01 14.67 7.39
C LEU A 253 4.33 15.12 8.03
N SER A 254 4.95 16.19 7.52
CA SER A 254 6.23 16.69 8.02
C SER A 254 6.12 17.13 9.49
N THR A 255 5.07 17.90 9.83
CA THR A 255 4.83 18.39 11.17
C THR A 255 4.70 17.28 12.22
N TYR A 256 4.03 16.17 11.87
CA TYR A 256 3.84 15.07 12.81
C TYR A 256 5.03 14.11 12.82
N ARG A 257 5.75 13.94 11.71
CA ARG A 257 6.99 13.16 11.67
C ARG A 257 8.06 13.70 12.62
N GLU A 258 8.14 15.02 12.77
CA GLU A 258 9.08 15.67 13.71
C GLU A 258 8.66 15.55 15.17
N LYS A 259 7.35 15.48 15.45
CA LYS A 259 6.78 15.52 16.79
C LYS A 259 6.52 14.16 17.42
N SER A 260 6.27 13.15 16.61
CA SER A 260 5.79 11.84 17.06
C SER A 260 6.12 10.72 16.08
N ASN A 261 6.35 9.52 16.61
CA ASN A 261 6.44 8.31 15.80
C ASN A 261 5.05 7.84 15.29
N GLU A 262 3.96 8.42 15.80
CA GLU A 262 2.59 8.09 15.40
C GLU A 262 2.03 9.19 14.50
N PRO A 263 1.55 8.84 13.27
CA PRO A 263 0.91 9.79 12.38
C PRO A 263 -0.42 10.32 12.94
N ASN A 264 -0.79 11.53 12.54
CA ASN A 264 -2.12 12.07 12.82
C ASN A 264 -3.09 11.80 11.66
N TYR A 265 -3.67 10.59 11.64
CA TYR A 265 -4.65 10.17 10.63
C TYR A 265 -5.87 11.08 10.64
N LYS A 266 -6.32 11.51 11.82
CA LYS A 266 -7.49 12.39 11.99
C LYS A 266 -7.33 13.68 11.21
N SER A 267 -6.21 14.39 11.36
CA SER A 267 -5.95 15.65 10.64
C SER A 267 -5.87 15.43 9.12
N LEU A 268 -5.33 14.30 8.66
CA LEU A 268 -5.30 13.98 7.22
C LEU A 268 -6.71 13.68 6.68
N LEU A 269 -7.51 12.90 7.39
CA LEU A 269 -8.88 12.60 7.02
C LEU A 269 -9.76 13.85 7.05
N GLU A 270 -9.62 14.72 8.06
CA GLU A 270 -10.33 16.01 8.11
C GLU A 270 -9.99 16.89 6.92
N LEU A 271 -8.69 17.01 6.57
CA LEU A 271 -8.26 17.76 5.38
C LEU A 271 -8.93 17.24 4.10
N LEU A 272 -8.92 15.92 3.86
CA LEU A 272 -9.49 15.34 2.65
C LEU A 272 -11.02 15.43 2.64
N ASN A 273 -11.68 15.18 3.77
CA ASN A 273 -13.14 15.25 3.90
C ASN A 273 -13.68 16.69 3.75
N MET A 274 -12.96 17.70 4.21
CA MET A 274 -13.33 19.11 3.95
C MET A 274 -13.40 19.39 2.45
N PHE A 275 -12.51 18.81 1.66
CA PHE A 275 -12.49 19.01 0.22
C PHE A 275 -13.61 18.23 -0.49
N THR A 276 -13.98 17.04 -0.03
CA THR A 276 -15.08 16.25 -0.61
C THR A 276 -16.46 16.79 -0.26
N ASN A 277 -16.62 17.45 0.88
CA ASN A 277 -17.87 17.99 1.40
C ASN A 277 -18.13 19.47 0.99
N ALA A 278 -17.11 20.16 0.47
CA ALA A 278 -17.24 21.53 -0.03
C ALA A 278 -17.95 21.53 -1.42
N LYS A 279 -19.26 21.24 -1.42
CA LYS A 279 -20.16 21.39 -2.56
C LYS A 279 -21.20 22.46 -2.29
#